data_5ef1ad1d036eb92e731b939d59d47423
#
_entry.id   5ef1ad1d036eb92e731b939d59d47423
#
_cell.length_a   1.000
_cell.length_b   1.000
_cell.length_c   1.000
_cell.angle_alpha   90.00
_cell.angle_beta   90.00
_cell.angle_gamma   90.00
#
_symmetry.space_group_name_H-M   'P 1'
#
loop_
_entity.id
_entity.type
_entity.pdbx_description
1 polymer ?
#
loop_
_entity_poly.entity_id
_entity_poly.type
_entity_poly.pdbx_seq_one_letter_code
_entity_poly.pdbx_strand_id
1 'polypeptide(L)'
;MENSKYHILIVDDDDRIRGLLKDYLSRNEYIISTAEDAEQAKLKLEIIKFDIIILDVMMPGQDGYELTKEIKKNLKTPVILLTA
;
A
#
# COMPACT_ATOMS: atom_id res chain seq x y z
N MET A 1 -15.41 -6.47 17.52
CA MET A 1 -15.61 -7.57 17.36
C MET A 1 -14.69 -8.38 16.50
N GLU A 2 -14.89 -9.54 16.61
CA GLU A 2 -14.03 -10.50 16.06
C GLU A 2 -13.95 -10.49 14.56
N ASN A 3 -14.81 -9.76 13.90
CA ASN A 3 -14.80 -9.75 12.45
C ASN A 3 -14.10 -8.55 11.85
N SER A 4 -13.32 -7.82 12.63
CA SER A 4 -12.56 -6.75 12.04
C SER A 4 -11.47 -7.32 11.18
N LYS A 5 -11.35 -6.80 9.97
CA LYS A 5 -10.35 -7.23 9.01
C LYS A 5 -9.28 -6.18 8.87
N TYR A 6 -8.07 -6.62 8.64
CA TYR A 6 -6.96 -5.70 8.39
C TYR A 6 -7.08 -5.13 6.99
N HIS A 7 -6.81 -3.85 6.87
CA HIS A 7 -6.89 -3.15 5.59
C HIS A 7 -5.46 -2.88 5.10
N ILE A 8 -5.15 -3.35 3.92
CA ILE A 8 -3.81 -3.26 3.35
C ILE A 8 -3.86 -2.38 2.11
N LEU A 9 -2.92 -1.44 2.00
CA LEU A 9 -2.74 -0.64 0.80
C LEU A 9 -1.57 -1.20 0.01
N ILE A 10 -1.79 -1.49 -1.27
CA ILE A 10 -0.73 -1.96 -2.16
C ILE A 10 -0.43 -0.85 -3.15
N VAL A 11 0.83 -0.39 -3.17
CA VAL A 11 1.27 0.68 -4.05
C VAL A 11 2.31 0.14 -5.01
N ASP A 12 1.97 0.05 -6.29
CA ASP A 12 2.84 -0.50 -7.32
C ASP A 12 2.34 0.00 -8.67
N ASP A 13 3.23 0.42 -9.54
CA ASP A 13 2.82 0.90 -10.86
C ASP A 13 2.57 -0.24 -11.85
N ASP A 14 2.91 -1.47 -11.49
CA ASP A 14 2.67 -2.64 -12.34
C ASP A 14 1.29 -3.24 -12.06
N ASP A 15 0.39 -3.15 -13.05
CA ASP A 15 -0.97 -3.64 -12.91
C ASP A 15 -1.03 -5.12 -12.56
N ARG A 16 -0.11 -5.92 -13.12
CA ARG A 16 -0.12 -7.36 -12.89
C ARG A 16 0.26 -7.70 -11.46
N ILE A 17 1.25 -7.01 -10.93
CA ILE A 17 1.69 -7.22 -9.56
C ILE A 17 0.58 -6.81 -8.60
N ARG A 18 -0.04 -5.63 -8.82
CA ARG A 18 -1.14 -5.19 -7.98
C ARG A 18 -2.27 -6.20 -7.98
N GLY A 19 -2.61 -6.71 -9.18
CA GLY A 19 -3.70 -7.68 -9.30
C GLY A 19 -3.41 -8.99 -8.59
N LEU A 20 -2.19 -9.50 -8.75
CA LEU A 20 -1.80 -10.74 -8.11
C LEU A 20 -1.83 -10.63 -6.59
N LEU A 21 -1.26 -9.54 -6.06
CA LEU A 21 -1.23 -9.33 -4.63
C LEU A 21 -2.63 -9.12 -4.07
N LYS A 22 -3.45 -8.38 -4.78
CA LYS A 22 -4.83 -8.15 -4.35
C LYS A 22 -5.60 -9.46 -4.29
N ASP A 23 -5.48 -10.28 -5.33
CA ASP A 23 -6.19 -11.56 -5.36
C ASP A 23 -5.74 -12.47 -4.24
N TYR A 24 -4.43 -12.59 -4.07
CA TYR A 24 -3.89 -13.47 -3.05
C TYR A 24 -4.29 -13.03 -1.65
N LEU A 25 -4.11 -11.75 -1.35
CA LEU A 25 -4.38 -11.26 -0.01
C LEU A 25 -5.87 -11.20 0.29
N SER A 26 -6.70 -10.95 -0.72
CA SER A 26 -8.14 -10.98 -0.53
C SER A 26 -8.64 -12.36 -0.13
N ARG A 27 -8.01 -13.41 -0.66
CA ARG A 27 -8.37 -14.78 -0.29
C ARG A 27 -8.04 -15.09 1.17
N ASN A 28 -7.14 -14.32 1.75
CA ASN A 28 -6.75 -14.48 3.14
C ASN A 28 -7.52 -13.51 4.05
N GLU A 29 -8.65 -13.01 3.57
CA GLU A 29 -9.61 -12.22 4.33
C GLU A 29 -9.12 -10.82 4.72
N TYR A 30 -8.14 -10.29 4.00
CA TYR A 30 -7.75 -8.89 4.16
C TYR A 30 -8.59 -8.02 3.24
N ILE A 31 -8.81 -6.77 3.67
CA ILE A 31 -9.44 -5.77 2.81
C ILE A 31 -8.31 -5.07 2.06
N ILE A 32 -8.38 -5.04 0.74
CA ILE A 32 -7.28 -4.53 -0.07
C ILE A 32 -7.69 -3.29 -0.84
N SER A 33 -6.88 -2.24 -0.73
CA SER A 33 -6.96 -1.09 -1.61
C SER A 33 -5.65 -1.00 -2.39
N THR A 34 -5.69 -0.42 -3.56
CA THR A 34 -4.50 -0.31 -4.41
C THR A 34 -4.28 1.11 -4.85
N ALA A 35 -3.04 1.44 -5.16
CA ALA A 35 -2.67 2.71 -5.74
C ALA A 35 -1.58 2.46 -6.77
N GLU A 36 -1.64 3.16 -7.91
CA GLU A 36 -0.68 2.92 -8.97
C GLU A 36 0.51 3.87 -8.94
N ASP A 37 0.45 4.87 -8.08
CA ASP A 37 1.58 5.80 -7.93
C ASP A 37 1.51 6.45 -6.54
N ALA A 38 2.53 7.27 -6.26
CA ALA A 38 2.64 7.91 -4.95
C ALA A 38 1.50 8.89 -4.69
N GLU A 39 1.04 9.57 -5.73
CA GLU A 39 -0.02 10.55 -5.57
C GLU A 39 -1.33 9.90 -5.18
N GLN A 40 -1.69 8.80 -5.85
CA GLN A 40 -2.89 8.05 -5.47
C GLN A 40 -2.77 7.49 -4.06
N ALA A 41 -1.57 7.02 -3.71
CA ALA A 41 -1.35 6.49 -2.37
C ALA A 41 -1.59 7.55 -1.31
N LYS A 42 -1.06 8.75 -1.53
CA LYS A 42 -1.22 9.84 -0.57
C LYS A 42 -2.69 10.23 -0.40
N LEU A 43 -3.43 10.27 -1.50
CA LEU A 43 -4.85 10.59 -1.43
C LEU A 43 -5.61 9.57 -0.61
N LYS A 44 -5.33 8.29 -0.83
CA LYS A 44 -6.02 7.24 -0.09
C LYS A 44 -5.64 7.23 1.38
N LEU A 45 -4.38 7.54 1.69
CA LEU A 45 -3.93 7.62 3.07
C LEU A 45 -4.59 8.75 3.85
N GLU A 46 -5.06 9.79 3.17
CA GLU A 46 -5.78 10.87 3.82
C GLU A 46 -7.20 10.48 4.21
N ILE A 47 -7.76 9.52 3.50
CA ILE A 47 -9.17 9.17 3.67
C ILE A 47 -9.35 7.87 4.45
N ILE A 48 -8.43 6.94 4.30
CA ILE A 48 -8.55 5.57 4.84
C ILE A 48 -7.41 5.29 5.78
N LYS A 49 -7.72 4.64 6.90
CA LYS A 49 -6.70 4.18 7.82
C LYS A 49 -6.30 2.76 7.45
N PHE A 50 -5.04 2.57 7.13
CA PHE A 50 -4.52 1.26 6.76
C PHE A 50 -3.72 0.65 7.90
N ASP A 51 -3.72 -0.67 7.96
CA ASP A 51 -2.95 -1.40 8.96
C ASP A 51 -1.53 -1.71 8.47
N ILE A 52 -1.39 -1.90 7.16
CA ILE A 52 -0.10 -2.18 6.53
C ILE A 52 -0.10 -1.56 5.14
N ILE A 53 1.07 -1.07 4.72
CA ILE A 53 1.26 -0.57 3.37
C ILE A 53 2.35 -1.42 2.71
N ILE A 54 2.05 -1.97 1.53
CA ILE A 54 3.03 -2.69 0.72
C ILE A 54 3.38 -1.77 -0.44
N LEU A 55 4.66 -1.45 -0.60
CA LEU A 55 5.09 -0.36 -1.44
C LEU A 55 6.27 -0.78 -2.31
N ASP A 56 6.10 -0.62 -3.63
CA ASP A 56 7.19 -0.85 -4.58
C ASP A 56 8.17 0.32 -4.51
N VAL A 57 9.46 0.02 -4.43
CA VAL A 57 10.48 1.08 -4.36
C VAL A 57 10.77 1.71 -5.71
N MET A 58 10.44 1.00 -6.80
CA MET A 58 10.76 1.47 -8.16
C MET A 58 9.51 1.97 -8.87
N MET A 59 9.16 3.23 -8.64
CA MET A 59 8.02 3.84 -9.29
C MET A 59 8.42 5.14 -9.97
N PRO A 60 7.81 5.44 -11.13
CA PRO A 60 8.05 6.73 -11.78
C PRO A 60 7.63 7.89 -10.89
N GLY A 61 8.36 8.98 -10.98
CA GLY A 61 8.07 10.18 -10.23
C GLY A 61 8.69 10.15 -8.85
N GLN A 62 7.97 9.65 -7.87
CA GLN A 62 8.48 9.56 -6.51
C GLN A 62 8.75 8.09 -6.18
N ASP A 63 9.98 7.75 -5.82
CA ASP A 63 10.31 6.37 -5.53
C ASP A 63 9.77 5.96 -4.15
N GLY A 64 9.80 4.63 -3.92
CA GLY A 64 9.23 4.06 -2.71
C GLY A 64 9.92 4.50 -1.43
N TYR A 65 11.23 4.77 -1.49
CA TYR A 65 11.95 5.21 -0.30
C TYR A 65 11.52 6.62 0.11
N GLU A 66 11.35 7.50 -0.87
CA GLU A 66 10.91 8.87 -0.60
C GLU A 66 9.49 8.87 -0.04
N LEU A 67 8.62 8.08 -0.65
CA LEU A 67 7.24 7.99 -0.18
C LEU A 67 7.19 7.43 1.24
N THR A 68 8.02 6.44 1.54
CA THR A 68 8.09 5.87 2.88
C THR A 68 8.45 6.93 3.91
N LYS A 69 9.42 7.79 3.59
CA LYS A 69 9.82 8.86 4.50
C LYS A 69 8.66 9.81 4.77
N GLU A 70 7.90 10.16 3.73
CA GLU A 70 6.76 11.05 3.91
C GLU A 70 5.67 10.41 4.76
N ILE A 71 5.39 9.14 4.51
CA ILE A 71 4.40 8.42 5.28
C ILE A 71 4.79 8.37 6.75
N LYS A 72 6.05 8.05 7.02
CA LYS A 72 6.51 7.88 8.41
C LYS A 72 6.59 9.18 9.20
N LYS A 73 6.56 10.33 8.54
CA LYS A 73 6.52 11.59 9.25
C LYS A 73 5.22 11.76 10.04
N ASN A 74 4.12 11.24 9.49
CA ASN A 74 2.79 11.51 10.04
C ASN A 74 2.06 10.27 10.52
N LEU A 75 2.49 9.08 10.09
CA LEU A 75 1.79 7.84 10.39
C LEU A 75 2.74 6.82 10.99
N LYS A 76 2.21 5.98 11.85
CA LYS A 76 2.95 4.87 12.44
C LYS A 76 2.69 3.56 11.72
N THR A 77 1.95 3.61 10.63
CA THR A 77 1.58 2.42 9.86
C THR A 77 2.83 1.71 9.33
N PRO A 78 2.95 0.39 9.55
CA PRO A 78 4.08 -0.36 9.02
C PRO A 78 4.10 -0.35 7.49
N VAL A 79 5.29 -0.24 6.92
CA VAL A 79 5.49 -0.24 5.48
C VAL A 79 6.42 -1.39 5.11
N ILE A 80 5.96 -2.23 4.18
CA ILE A 80 6.77 -3.32 3.64
C ILE A 80 7.20 -2.90 2.24
N LEU A 81 8.50 -2.87 2.00
CA LEU A 81 9.03 -2.46 0.72
C LEU A 81 9.27 -3.67 -0.17
N LEU A 82 8.80 -3.57 -1.41
CA LEU A 82 9.09 -4.58 -2.43
C LEU A 82 10.25 -4.09 -3.28
N THR A 83 11.27 -4.94 -3.41
CA THR A 83 12.43 -4.62 -4.23
C THR A 83 12.55 -5.65 -5.34
N ALA A 84 13.00 -5.21 -6.51
CA ALA A 84 13.20 -6.11 -7.65
C ALA A 84 14.47 -6.90 -7.48
#